data_5d0b81b31f5e84ab6a12dc304709946c
#
_entry.id   5d0b81b31f5e84ab6a12dc304709946c
#
_cell.length_a   1.000
_cell.length_b   1.000
_cell.length_c   1.000
_cell.angle_alpha   90.00
_cell.angle_beta   90.00
_cell.angle_gamma   90.00
#
_symmetry.space_group_name_H-M   'P 1'
#
loop_
_entity.id
_entity.type
_entity.pdbx_description
1 polymer ?
#
loop_
_entity_poly.entity_id
_entity_poly.type
_entity_poly.pdbx_seq_one_letter_code
_entity_poly.pdbx_strand_id
1 'polypeptide(L)'
;MITGRWGKPSEVLLDLVVEEDGSIRGVANSGRQNAPIRQGHFDAISGAVNLEGEHVRPDGTTLPFRIAGRLDGRTLRLTYEYGDMRGETDVVRVEEYAPRPLTLWDRLRPRIAALQRWMNTRTRPSGEENARKLGDRGESLDSIAFRDAVAADIPALAELHVTTWNATYNTTRGPTIATRTWQWNQVFAKQNRRDFVLVLEDRNGRLIGYTWGRPHEGEFEGELSKIYLRWEYHGLGLGRRMMAETARRFLDRDIHSFILFAEITNPTLGFYDRMGGERLLDDRGQFGGAYAWRDVRTLIR
;
A
#
# COMPACT_ATOMS: atom_id res chain seq x y z
N MET A 1 -2.38 -8.60 32.85
CA MET A 1 -1.09 -8.74 32.11
C MET A 1 -1.30 -8.26 30.69
N ILE A 2 -0.42 -7.40 30.16
CA ILE A 2 -0.57 -6.81 28.80
C ILE A 2 0.27 -7.52 27.73
N THR A 3 0.98 -8.61 28.05
CA THR A 3 1.67 -9.40 27.03
C THR A 3 0.71 -9.89 25.96
N GLY A 4 1.06 -9.72 24.69
CA GLY A 4 0.30 -10.16 23.52
C GLY A 4 0.17 -9.11 22.43
N ARG A 5 -0.63 -9.41 21.44
CA ARG A 5 -0.89 -8.56 20.26
C ARG A 5 -2.14 -7.73 20.50
N TRP A 6 -2.00 -6.41 20.29
CA TRP A 6 -3.06 -5.44 20.53
C TRP A 6 -3.39 -4.68 19.24
N GLY A 7 -4.66 -4.53 18.95
CA GLY A 7 -5.15 -3.91 17.74
C GLY A 7 -6.27 -4.71 17.09
N LYS A 8 -6.31 -4.70 15.77
CA LYS A 8 -7.19 -5.56 14.97
C LYS A 8 -6.39 -6.73 14.39
N PRO A 9 -7.03 -7.87 14.04
CA PRO A 9 -6.34 -8.99 13.42
C PRO A 9 -5.51 -8.65 12.18
N SER A 10 -5.98 -7.70 11.36
CA SER A 10 -5.30 -7.19 10.17
C SER A 10 -4.37 -5.98 10.43
N GLU A 11 -4.44 -5.39 11.62
CA GLU A 11 -3.73 -4.17 12.00
C GLU A 11 -3.25 -4.30 13.44
N VAL A 12 -2.20 -5.08 13.67
CA VAL A 12 -1.56 -5.13 14.99
C VAL A 12 -0.84 -3.81 15.22
N LEU A 13 -1.28 -3.05 16.24
CA LEU A 13 -0.65 -1.78 16.59
C LEU A 13 0.50 -1.97 17.56
N LEU A 14 0.38 -2.92 18.50
CA LEU A 14 1.41 -3.24 19.47
C LEU A 14 1.56 -4.76 19.57
N ASP A 15 2.78 -5.26 19.57
CA ASP A 15 3.12 -6.63 19.93
C ASP A 15 4.07 -6.58 21.13
N LEU A 16 3.57 -6.99 22.29
CA LEU A 16 4.20 -6.72 23.59
C LEU A 16 4.54 -8.00 24.34
N VAL A 17 5.72 -8.03 24.90
CA VAL A 17 6.15 -9.03 25.93
C VAL A 17 6.51 -8.27 27.18
N VAL A 18 5.84 -8.58 28.29
CA VAL A 18 6.10 -7.99 29.61
C VAL A 18 6.88 -9.01 30.44
N GLU A 19 8.01 -8.58 30.96
CA GLU A 19 8.86 -9.34 31.84
C GLU A 19 8.36 -9.27 33.32
N GLU A 20 8.94 -10.08 34.19
CA GLU A 20 8.51 -10.14 35.59
C GLU A 20 8.73 -8.82 36.35
N ASP A 21 9.71 -8.03 35.96
CA ASP A 21 10.03 -6.72 36.56
C ASP A 21 9.15 -5.57 36.01
N GLY A 22 8.19 -5.88 35.10
CA GLY A 22 7.34 -4.91 34.45
C GLY A 22 7.96 -4.28 33.22
N SER A 23 9.20 -4.58 32.87
CA SER A 23 9.79 -4.09 31.61
C SER A 23 9.08 -4.67 30.40
N ILE A 24 9.00 -3.89 29.30
CA ILE A 24 8.31 -4.28 28.08
C ILE A 24 9.31 -4.33 26.93
N ARG A 25 9.27 -5.46 26.19
CA ARG A 25 9.88 -5.59 24.88
C ARG A 25 8.80 -5.77 23.80
N GLY A 26 9.12 -5.41 22.57
CA GLY A 26 8.18 -5.61 21.49
C GLY A 26 8.34 -4.61 20.36
N VAL A 27 7.27 -4.48 19.58
CA VAL A 27 7.21 -3.56 18.44
C VAL A 27 5.91 -2.75 18.48
N ALA A 28 6.02 -1.49 18.09
CA ALA A 28 4.89 -0.65 17.77
C ALA A 28 4.79 -0.49 16.25
N ASN A 29 3.57 -0.56 15.70
CA ASN A 29 3.33 -0.40 14.28
C ASN A 29 2.83 1.01 14.00
N SER A 30 3.50 1.71 13.11
CA SER A 30 2.99 2.95 12.51
C SER A 30 2.71 2.72 11.04
N GLY A 31 1.48 2.35 10.73
CA GLY A 31 1.12 1.95 9.37
C GLY A 31 1.76 0.60 8.99
N ARG A 32 2.56 0.56 7.91
CA ARG A 32 3.17 -0.69 7.41
C ARG A 32 4.60 -0.93 7.91
N GLN A 33 5.02 -0.23 8.96
CA GLN A 33 6.39 -0.31 9.46
C GLN A 33 6.40 -0.62 10.94
N ASN A 34 7.24 -1.58 11.33
CA ASN A 34 7.46 -1.97 12.71
C ASN A 34 8.57 -1.12 13.29
N ALA A 35 8.33 -0.52 14.45
CA ALA A 35 9.31 0.21 15.22
C ALA A 35 9.59 -0.51 16.52
N PRO A 36 10.84 -0.92 16.82
CA PRO A 36 11.15 -1.60 18.06
C PRO A 36 10.93 -0.67 19.25
N ILE A 37 10.35 -1.22 20.30
CA ILE A 37 10.26 -0.57 21.61
C ILE A 37 11.65 -0.65 22.24
N ARG A 38 12.26 0.49 22.50
CA ARG A 38 13.58 0.59 23.13
C ARG A 38 13.49 0.59 24.65
N GLN A 39 12.45 1.23 25.17
CA GLN A 39 12.16 1.29 26.60
C GLN A 39 10.66 1.20 26.79
N GLY A 40 10.22 0.32 27.68
CA GLY A 40 8.81 0.16 28.01
C GLY A 40 8.64 -0.34 29.43
N HIS A 41 7.55 0.09 30.06
CA HIS A 41 7.19 -0.36 31.41
C HIS A 41 5.69 -0.48 31.57
N PHE A 42 5.26 -1.53 32.26
CA PHE A 42 3.89 -1.76 32.68
C PHE A 42 3.81 -1.86 34.20
N ASP A 43 3.07 -0.98 34.81
CA ASP A 43 2.73 -1.06 36.23
C ASP A 43 1.45 -1.89 36.40
N ALA A 44 1.60 -3.08 36.96
CA ALA A 44 0.50 -4.01 37.16
C ALA A 44 -0.53 -3.54 38.20
N ILE A 45 -0.16 -2.62 39.10
CA ILE A 45 -1.05 -2.10 40.16
C ILE A 45 -1.96 -1.02 39.57
N SER A 46 -1.40 -0.04 38.90
CA SER A 46 -2.14 1.06 38.29
C SER A 46 -2.70 0.75 36.91
N GLY A 47 -2.18 -0.29 36.24
CA GLY A 47 -2.46 -0.59 34.84
C GLY A 47 -1.78 0.36 33.85
N ALA A 48 -0.90 1.25 34.32
CA ALA A 48 -0.22 2.21 33.48
C ALA A 48 0.79 1.53 32.55
N VAL A 49 0.86 2.00 31.31
CA VAL A 49 1.83 1.56 30.30
C VAL A 49 2.52 2.77 29.72
N ASN A 50 3.84 2.69 29.58
CA ASN A 50 4.65 3.69 28.90
C ASN A 50 5.61 2.96 27.95
N LEU A 51 5.68 3.40 26.71
CA LEU A 51 6.54 2.84 25.69
C LEU A 51 7.27 3.97 24.98
N GLU A 52 8.55 3.79 24.75
CA GLU A 52 9.35 4.70 23.95
C GLU A 52 10.17 3.90 22.92
N GLY A 53 10.37 4.46 21.78
CA GLY A 53 11.15 3.85 20.73
C GLY A 53 11.43 4.83 19.60
N GLU A 54 12.04 4.29 18.58
CA GLU A 54 12.40 5.07 17.41
C GLU A 54 12.02 4.31 16.16
N HIS A 55 11.37 5.01 15.27
CA HIS A 55 11.19 4.55 13.92
C HIS A 55 12.38 4.97 13.07
N VAL A 56 13.10 4.02 12.54
CA VAL A 56 14.20 4.29 11.63
C VAL A 56 13.62 4.55 10.25
N ARG A 57 13.69 5.78 9.78
CA ARG A 57 13.30 6.14 8.42
C ARG A 57 14.28 5.55 7.41
N PRO A 58 13.82 5.32 6.17
CA PRO A 58 14.69 4.78 5.14
C PRO A 58 15.94 5.63 4.82
N ASP A 59 15.93 6.93 5.13
CA ASP A 59 17.09 7.83 5.00
C ASP A 59 18.10 7.70 6.16
N GLY A 60 17.86 6.77 7.09
CA GLY A 60 18.68 6.57 8.28
C GLY A 60 18.37 7.55 9.42
N THR A 61 17.51 8.54 9.20
CA THR A 61 17.05 9.42 10.28
C THR A 61 16.08 8.65 11.19
N THR A 62 16.09 8.98 12.47
CA THR A 62 15.18 8.39 13.43
C THR A 62 14.03 9.34 13.75
N LEU A 63 12.86 8.78 13.92
CA LEU A 63 11.68 9.48 14.39
C LEU A 63 11.28 8.87 15.72
N PRO A 64 11.47 9.58 16.84
CA PRO A 64 11.10 9.07 18.15
C PRO A 64 9.58 8.96 18.27
N PHE A 65 9.14 7.95 19.01
CA PHE A 65 7.75 7.84 19.43
C PHE A 65 7.65 7.63 20.93
N ARG A 66 6.55 8.11 21.50
CA ARG A 66 6.13 7.85 22.86
C ARG A 66 4.68 7.40 22.84
N ILE A 67 4.39 6.35 23.59
CA ILE A 67 3.04 5.86 23.80
C ILE A 67 2.85 5.73 25.30
N ALA A 68 1.83 6.39 25.83
CA ALA A 68 1.45 6.29 27.23
C ALA A 68 -0.01 5.88 27.30
N GLY A 69 -0.38 5.16 28.33
CA GLY A 69 -1.77 4.77 28.48
C GLY A 69 -2.05 3.94 29.70
N ARG A 70 -3.24 3.33 29.69
CA ARG A 70 -3.70 2.52 30.83
C ARG A 70 -4.56 1.36 30.34
N LEU A 71 -4.35 0.22 30.97
CA LEU A 71 -5.25 -0.92 30.84
C LEU A 71 -6.51 -0.68 31.68
N ASP A 72 -7.65 -0.60 31.01
CA ASP A 72 -8.97 -0.46 31.62
C ASP A 72 -9.80 -1.71 31.22
N GLY A 73 -9.89 -2.65 32.14
CA GLY A 73 -10.50 -3.95 31.89
C GLY A 73 -9.77 -4.72 30.77
N ARG A 74 -10.38 -4.78 29.59
CA ARG A 74 -9.84 -5.50 28.41
C ARG A 74 -9.34 -4.56 27.31
N THR A 75 -9.42 -3.25 27.54
CA THR A 75 -9.03 -2.22 26.57
C THR A 75 -7.78 -1.50 27.07
N LEU A 76 -6.82 -1.32 26.19
CA LEU A 76 -5.66 -0.49 26.43
C LEU A 76 -5.91 0.87 25.77
N ARG A 77 -6.17 1.89 26.60
CA ARG A 77 -6.36 3.28 26.17
C ARG A 77 -5.03 3.96 26.07
N LEU A 78 -4.69 4.46 24.91
CA LEU A 78 -3.38 4.99 24.58
C LEU A 78 -3.44 6.40 24.07
N THR A 79 -2.49 7.22 24.52
CA THR A 79 -2.07 8.44 23.86
C THR A 79 -0.73 8.20 23.19
N TYR A 80 -0.52 8.76 22.01
CA TYR A 80 0.74 8.61 21.29
C TYR A 80 1.26 9.95 20.78
N GLU A 81 2.57 10.06 20.80
CA GLU A 81 3.34 11.10 20.13
C GLU A 81 4.29 10.42 19.14
N TYR A 82 4.28 10.84 17.90
CA TYR A 82 5.07 10.29 16.81
C TYR A 82 5.61 11.43 15.94
N GLY A 83 6.79 11.93 16.24
CA GLY A 83 7.27 13.19 15.70
C GLY A 83 6.33 14.33 16.07
N ASP A 84 5.77 15.00 15.06
CA ASP A 84 4.80 16.10 15.25
C ASP A 84 3.34 15.63 15.38
N MET A 85 3.09 14.33 15.17
CA MET A 85 1.75 13.75 15.29
C MET A 85 1.46 13.37 16.72
N ARG A 86 0.26 13.71 17.17
CA ARG A 86 -0.29 13.31 18.47
C ARG A 86 -1.70 12.81 18.30
N GLY A 87 -2.09 11.82 19.09
CA GLY A 87 -3.44 11.29 19.04
C GLY A 87 -3.74 10.35 20.20
N GLU A 88 -4.96 9.86 20.17
CA GLU A 88 -5.46 8.88 21.12
C GLU A 88 -6.03 7.68 20.35
N THR A 89 -5.92 6.50 20.94
CA THR A 89 -6.50 5.28 20.37
C THR A 89 -6.79 4.27 21.45
N ASP A 90 -7.87 3.55 21.29
CA ASP A 90 -8.21 2.39 22.11
C ASP A 90 -7.88 1.11 21.34
N VAL A 91 -7.15 0.21 21.96
CA VAL A 91 -6.80 -1.09 21.38
C VAL A 91 -7.24 -2.22 22.30
N VAL A 92 -7.62 -3.33 21.71
CA VAL A 92 -7.98 -4.58 22.41
C VAL A 92 -7.02 -5.68 21.98
N ARG A 93 -6.96 -6.78 22.73
CA ARG A 93 -6.23 -7.96 22.26
C ARG A 93 -6.77 -8.44 20.92
N VAL A 94 -5.88 -8.85 20.04
CA VAL A 94 -6.28 -9.32 18.71
C VAL A 94 -7.29 -10.47 18.79
N GLU A 95 -7.11 -11.36 19.75
CA GLU A 95 -7.99 -12.50 20.01
C GLU A 95 -9.37 -12.10 20.57
N GLU A 96 -9.48 -10.89 21.13
CA GLU A 96 -10.69 -10.35 21.73
C GLU A 96 -11.36 -9.30 20.84
N TYR A 97 -10.77 -9.00 19.69
CA TYR A 97 -11.31 -7.99 18.80
C TYR A 97 -12.71 -8.40 18.28
N ALA A 98 -13.69 -7.55 18.56
CA ALA A 98 -15.01 -7.62 17.96
C ALA A 98 -15.21 -6.41 17.03
N PRO A 99 -15.55 -6.62 15.75
CA PRO A 99 -15.79 -5.50 14.84
C PRO A 99 -16.93 -4.62 15.35
N ARG A 100 -16.73 -3.31 15.36
CA ARG A 100 -17.81 -2.39 15.71
C ARG A 100 -18.97 -2.50 14.72
N PRO A 101 -20.23 -2.35 15.15
CA PRO A 101 -21.37 -2.33 14.24
C PRO A 101 -21.20 -1.26 13.15
N LEU A 102 -21.68 -1.57 11.93
CA LEU A 102 -21.63 -0.63 10.81
C LEU A 102 -22.50 0.60 11.10
N THR A 103 -21.89 1.77 11.06
CA THR A 103 -22.60 3.05 11.12
C THR A 103 -23.33 3.34 9.80
N LEU A 104 -24.23 4.30 9.78
CA LEU A 104 -24.82 4.79 8.53
C LEU A 104 -23.75 5.27 7.54
N TRP A 105 -22.68 5.90 8.03
CA TRP A 105 -21.55 6.35 7.21
C TRP A 105 -20.81 5.17 6.56
N ASP A 106 -20.54 4.11 7.31
CA ASP A 106 -19.88 2.91 6.77
C ASP A 106 -20.72 2.28 5.64
N ARG A 107 -22.05 2.32 5.77
CA ARG A 107 -23.00 1.82 4.74
C ARG A 107 -23.05 2.72 3.50
N LEU A 108 -22.90 4.02 3.66
CA LEU A 108 -22.95 5.00 2.56
C LEU A 108 -21.60 5.14 1.85
N ARG A 109 -20.48 4.92 2.53
CA ARG A 109 -19.12 5.09 2.00
C ARG A 109 -18.90 4.41 0.64
N PRO A 110 -19.31 3.12 0.41
CA PRO A 110 -19.16 2.49 -0.90
C PRO A 110 -19.93 3.17 -2.02
N ARG A 111 -21.13 3.72 -1.73
CA ARG A 111 -21.98 4.45 -2.69
C ARG A 111 -21.37 5.80 -3.05
N ILE A 112 -20.88 6.54 -2.05
CA ILE A 112 -20.19 7.81 -2.25
C ILE A 112 -18.91 7.58 -3.07
N ALA A 113 -18.12 6.57 -2.73
CA ALA A 113 -16.94 6.20 -3.48
C ALA A 113 -17.27 5.80 -4.94
N ALA A 114 -18.38 5.09 -5.16
CA ALA A 114 -18.84 4.74 -6.49
C ALA A 114 -19.21 5.99 -7.33
N LEU A 115 -19.89 6.96 -6.71
CA LEU A 115 -20.21 8.23 -7.35
C LEU A 115 -18.95 9.03 -7.69
N GLN A 116 -17.98 9.10 -6.79
CA GLN A 116 -16.70 9.75 -7.04
C GLN A 116 -15.93 9.09 -8.18
N ARG A 117 -15.88 7.74 -8.21
CA ARG A 117 -15.28 7.00 -9.34
C ARG A 117 -15.96 7.34 -10.66
N TRP A 118 -17.29 7.34 -10.69
CA TRP A 118 -18.05 7.67 -11.91
C TRP A 118 -17.78 9.09 -12.38
N MET A 119 -17.77 10.09 -11.49
CA MET A 119 -17.40 11.46 -11.83
C MET A 119 -15.98 11.55 -12.40
N ASN A 120 -15.03 10.86 -11.76
CA ASN A 120 -13.62 10.87 -12.18
C ASN A 120 -13.39 10.15 -13.54
N THR A 121 -14.28 9.25 -13.97
CA THR A 121 -14.14 8.56 -15.26
C THR A 121 -14.74 9.31 -16.43
N ARG A 122 -15.72 10.19 -16.20
CA ARG A 122 -16.45 10.90 -17.29
C ARG A 122 -15.59 11.84 -18.14
N THR A 123 -14.52 12.36 -17.58
CA THR A 123 -13.63 13.33 -18.23
C THR A 123 -12.43 12.67 -18.91
N ARG A 124 -12.38 11.35 -18.95
CA ARG A 124 -11.21 10.61 -19.45
C ARG A 124 -11.43 10.13 -20.88
N PRO A 125 -10.38 10.18 -21.73
CA PRO A 125 -10.48 9.68 -23.09
C PRO A 125 -10.81 8.19 -23.11
N SER A 126 -11.60 7.78 -24.11
CA SER A 126 -11.88 6.37 -24.37
C SER A 126 -10.65 5.64 -24.92
N GLY A 127 -10.67 4.31 -24.92
CA GLY A 127 -9.62 3.51 -25.56
C GLY A 127 -9.51 3.79 -27.07
N GLU A 128 -10.64 4.01 -27.74
CA GLU A 128 -10.67 4.37 -29.18
C GLU A 128 -10.04 5.74 -29.43
N GLU A 129 -10.32 6.72 -28.59
CA GLU A 129 -9.70 8.04 -28.69
C GLU A 129 -8.20 7.96 -28.44
N ASN A 130 -7.76 7.17 -27.45
CA ASN A 130 -6.37 6.94 -27.19
C ASN A 130 -5.66 6.22 -28.35
N ALA A 131 -6.31 5.19 -28.94
CA ALA A 131 -5.79 4.50 -30.12
C ALA A 131 -5.59 5.45 -31.30
N ARG A 132 -6.58 6.29 -31.58
CA ARG A 132 -6.49 7.33 -32.64
C ARG A 132 -5.31 8.26 -32.36
N LYS A 133 -5.23 8.85 -31.15
CA LYS A 133 -4.14 9.77 -30.77
C LYS A 133 -2.75 9.12 -30.86
N LEU A 134 -2.65 7.82 -30.55
CA LEU A 134 -1.42 7.07 -30.70
C LEU A 134 -1.02 6.97 -32.20
N GLY A 135 -2.00 6.62 -33.08
CA GLY A 135 -1.81 6.57 -34.52
C GLY A 135 -1.44 7.92 -35.13
N ASP A 136 -2.09 9.01 -34.67
CA ASP A 136 -1.81 10.39 -35.15
C ASP A 136 -0.35 10.81 -34.83
N ARG A 137 0.24 10.25 -33.74
CA ARG A 137 1.65 10.46 -33.39
C ARG A 137 2.60 9.49 -34.09
N GLY A 138 2.08 8.60 -34.95
CA GLY A 138 2.84 7.54 -35.60
C GLY A 138 3.47 6.54 -34.62
N GLU A 139 2.86 6.38 -33.45
CA GLU A 139 3.29 5.41 -32.44
C GLU A 139 2.56 4.07 -32.62
N SER A 140 3.25 2.95 -32.36
CA SER A 140 2.67 1.61 -32.34
C SER A 140 2.76 1.00 -30.97
N LEU A 141 1.77 0.20 -30.57
CA LEU A 141 1.80 -0.58 -29.34
C LEU A 141 2.96 -1.62 -29.33
N ASP A 142 3.38 -2.06 -30.50
CA ASP A 142 4.49 -3.01 -30.65
C ASP A 142 5.86 -2.36 -30.35
N SER A 143 5.94 -1.04 -30.44
CA SER A 143 7.15 -0.29 -30.11
C SER A 143 7.33 -0.02 -28.60
N ILE A 144 6.33 -0.41 -27.77
CA ILE A 144 6.40 -0.24 -26.32
C ILE A 144 7.22 -1.37 -25.71
N ALA A 145 8.36 -1.00 -25.14
CA ALA A 145 9.25 -1.91 -24.45
C ALA A 145 8.85 -2.10 -22.98
N PHE A 146 8.98 -3.34 -22.51
CA PHE A 146 8.86 -3.71 -21.10
C PHE A 146 10.23 -4.15 -20.62
N ARG A 147 10.74 -3.47 -19.60
CA ARG A 147 12.05 -3.79 -19.02
C ARG A 147 12.07 -3.56 -17.51
N ASP A 148 13.03 -4.17 -16.86
CA ASP A 148 13.29 -3.84 -15.46
C ASP A 148 13.90 -2.45 -15.37
N ALA A 149 13.49 -1.70 -14.34
CA ALA A 149 14.00 -0.37 -14.09
C ALA A 149 15.39 -0.43 -13.46
N VAL A 150 16.20 0.58 -13.76
CA VAL A 150 17.51 0.80 -13.17
C VAL A 150 17.55 2.09 -12.38
N ALA A 151 18.55 2.30 -11.52
CA ALA A 151 18.66 3.50 -10.69
C ALA A 151 18.65 4.81 -11.52
N ALA A 152 19.14 4.77 -12.75
CA ALA A 152 19.09 5.94 -13.66
C ALA A 152 17.65 6.34 -14.05
N ASP A 153 16.65 5.46 -13.90
CA ASP A 153 15.24 5.77 -14.18
C ASP A 153 14.56 6.57 -13.05
N ILE A 154 15.19 6.70 -11.88
CA ILE A 154 14.57 7.32 -10.69
C ILE A 154 13.94 8.68 -10.98
N PRO A 155 14.61 9.64 -11.68
CA PRO A 155 13.99 10.92 -11.97
C PRO A 155 12.70 10.79 -12.79
N ALA A 156 12.73 9.98 -13.86
CA ALA A 156 11.58 9.73 -14.73
C ALA A 156 10.45 8.95 -14.01
N LEU A 157 10.80 7.98 -13.16
CA LEU A 157 9.84 7.26 -12.30
C LEU A 157 9.16 8.19 -11.29
N ALA A 158 9.91 9.12 -10.68
CA ALA A 158 9.35 10.07 -9.73
C ALA A 158 8.34 11.01 -10.42
N GLU A 159 8.68 11.53 -11.59
CA GLU A 159 7.78 12.37 -12.40
C GLU A 159 6.54 11.59 -12.84
N LEU A 160 6.72 10.38 -13.39
CA LEU A 160 5.64 9.51 -13.82
C LEU A 160 4.69 9.18 -12.66
N HIS A 161 5.24 8.87 -11.49
CA HIS A 161 4.46 8.56 -10.28
C HIS A 161 3.60 9.75 -9.85
N VAL A 162 4.15 10.97 -9.79
CA VAL A 162 3.40 12.18 -9.44
C VAL A 162 2.31 12.45 -10.46
N THR A 163 2.65 12.43 -11.75
CA THR A 163 1.72 12.71 -12.85
C THR A 163 0.55 11.74 -12.86
N THR A 164 0.83 10.43 -12.80
CA THR A 164 -0.20 9.39 -12.83
C THR A 164 -1.05 9.37 -11.57
N TRP A 165 -0.45 9.60 -10.40
CA TRP A 165 -1.17 9.69 -9.14
C TRP A 165 -2.15 10.88 -9.14
N ASN A 166 -1.67 12.07 -9.50
CA ASN A 166 -2.50 13.28 -9.60
C ASN A 166 -3.64 13.09 -10.59
N ALA A 167 -3.36 12.50 -11.76
CA ALA A 167 -4.38 12.19 -12.76
C ALA A 167 -5.40 11.15 -12.26
N THR A 168 -4.97 10.13 -11.50
CA THR A 168 -5.84 9.10 -10.95
C THR A 168 -6.86 9.68 -9.98
N TYR A 169 -6.42 10.56 -9.10
CA TYR A 169 -7.26 11.12 -8.05
C TYR A 169 -7.80 12.53 -8.35
N ASN A 170 -7.56 13.02 -9.58
CA ASN A 170 -7.98 14.35 -10.05
C ASN A 170 -7.61 15.46 -9.06
N THR A 171 -6.34 15.54 -8.70
CA THR A 171 -5.81 16.46 -7.69
C THR A 171 -4.46 17.01 -8.12
N THR A 172 -4.13 18.21 -7.62
CA THR A 172 -2.80 18.82 -7.72
C THR A 172 -2.07 18.84 -6.39
N ARG A 173 -2.71 18.33 -5.33
CA ARG A 173 -2.18 18.30 -3.95
C ARG A 173 -1.54 16.97 -3.60
N GLY A 174 -1.12 16.21 -4.59
CA GLY A 174 -0.41 14.94 -4.40
C GLY A 174 1.02 15.13 -3.91
N PRO A 175 1.72 14.01 -3.73
CA PRO A 175 3.13 14.03 -3.33
C PRO A 175 3.98 14.78 -4.36
N THR A 176 5.05 15.43 -3.88
CA THR A 176 5.99 16.17 -4.74
C THR A 176 6.95 15.21 -5.47
N ILE A 177 7.58 15.69 -6.54
CA ILE A 177 8.64 14.95 -7.23
C ILE A 177 9.78 14.63 -6.24
N ALA A 178 10.18 15.58 -5.40
CA ALA A 178 11.21 15.35 -4.39
C ALA A 178 10.88 14.20 -3.44
N THR A 179 9.62 14.15 -2.94
CA THR A 179 9.14 13.04 -2.09
C THR A 179 9.22 11.71 -2.84
N ARG A 180 8.82 11.67 -4.12
CA ARG A 180 8.85 10.43 -4.90
C ARG A 180 10.27 10.02 -5.29
N THR A 181 11.14 10.96 -5.62
CA THR A 181 12.57 10.70 -5.86
C THR A 181 13.20 10.06 -4.62
N TRP A 182 12.96 10.64 -3.44
CA TRP A 182 13.45 10.07 -2.19
C TRP A 182 12.93 8.62 -1.98
N GLN A 183 11.62 8.38 -2.17
CA GLN A 183 11.04 7.03 -2.04
C GLN A 183 11.65 6.03 -3.02
N TRP A 184 11.85 6.42 -4.29
CA TRP A 184 12.47 5.55 -5.28
C TRP A 184 13.94 5.26 -4.97
N ASN A 185 14.70 6.24 -4.48
CA ASN A 185 16.06 6.01 -4.00
C ASN A 185 16.08 4.93 -2.91
N GLN A 186 15.10 4.93 -1.99
CA GLN A 186 15.01 3.89 -0.96
C GLN A 186 14.68 2.50 -1.52
N VAL A 187 13.83 2.42 -2.54
CA VAL A 187 13.50 1.17 -3.21
C VAL A 187 14.74 0.58 -3.88
N PHE A 188 15.49 1.41 -4.62
CA PHE A 188 16.68 0.95 -5.37
C PHE A 188 17.91 0.72 -4.48
N ALA A 189 18.00 1.38 -3.32
CA ALA A 189 19.05 1.13 -2.33
C ALA A 189 18.90 -0.21 -1.61
N LYS A 190 17.68 -0.76 -1.53
CA LYS A 190 17.43 -2.08 -0.94
C LYS A 190 17.90 -3.15 -1.93
N GLN A 191 18.91 -3.91 -1.53
CA GLN A 191 19.42 -5.05 -2.31
C GLN A 191 18.55 -6.32 -2.16
N ASN A 192 17.25 -6.19 -1.94
CA ASN A 192 16.38 -7.34 -1.88
C ASN A 192 16.13 -7.86 -3.31
N ARG A 193 16.71 -9.00 -3.65
CA ARG A 193 16.60 -9.62 -4.99
C ARG A 193 15.17 -10.05 -5.35
N ARG A 194 14.26 -10.09 -4.39
CA ARG A 194 12.86 -10.47 -4.63
C ARG A 194 11.96 -9.29 -4.97
N ASP A 195 12.42 -8.04 -4.74
CA ASP A 195 11.74 -6.84 -5.22
C ASP A 195 12.03 -6.64 -6.71
N PHE A 196 11.08 -6.08 -7.45
CA PHE A 196 11.30 -5.66 -8.83
C PHE A 196 10.50 -4.42 -9.17
N VAL A 197 11.03 -3.61 -10.06
CA VAL A 197 10.32 -2.49 -10.68
C VAL A 197 10.34 -2.71 -12.19
N LEU A 198 9.18 -2.91 -12.79
CA LEU A 198 9.00 -3.01 -14.22
C LEU A 198 8.60 -1.64 -14.76
N VAL A 199 9.21 -1.18 -15.84
CA VAL A 199 8.83 0.02 -16.56
C VAL A 199 8.38 -0.28 -17.98
N LEU A 200 7.47 0.56 -18.46
CA LEU A 200 7.05 0.62 -19.86
C LEU A 200 7.65 1.87 -20.48
N GLU A 201 8.30 1.70 -21.61
CA GLU A 201 8.99 2.76 -22.32
C GLU A 201 8.45 2.85 -23.75
N ASP A 202 8.13 4.07 -24.20
CA ASP A 202 7.77 4.30 -25.59
C ASP A 202 9.01 4.35 -26.50
N ARG A 203 8.81 4.45 -27.81
CA ARG A 203 9.88 4.48 -28.80
C ARG A 203 10.90 5.61 -28.64
N ASN A 204 10.54 6.64 -27.86
CA ASN A 204 11.39 7.82 -27.62
C ASN A 204 12.14 7.73 -26.29
N GLY A 205 12.05 6.58 -25.59
CA GLY A 205 12.67 6.40 -24.28
C GLY A 205 11.90 7.02 -23.12
N ARG A 206 10.65 7.47 -23.34
CA ARG A 206 9.82 8.06 -22.30
C ARG A 206 9.11 6.97 -21.50
N LEU A 207 9.19 7.04 -20.17
CA LEU A 207 8.44 6.13 -19.32
C LEU A 207 6.94 6.49 -19.34
N ILE A 208 6.12 5.50 -19.68
CA ILE A 208 4.66 5.64 -19.81
C ILE A 208 3.88 4.86 -18.76
N GLY A 209 4.51 3.89 -18.10
CA GLY A 209 3.92 3.08 -17.05
C GLY A 209 4.98 2.37 -16.22
N TYR A 210 4.57 1.87 -15.06
CA TYR A 210 5.42 1.05 -14.21
C TYR A 210 4.61 0.18 -13.25
N THR A 211 5.23 -0.93 -12.80
CA THR A 211 4.77 -1.71 -11.65
C THR A 211 5.90 -1.89 -10.65
N TRP A 212 5.56 -2.04 -9.38
CA TRP A 212 6.50 -2.41 -8.33
C TRP A 212 5.93 -3.57 -7.53
N GLY A 213 6.58 -4.73 -7.67
CA GLY A 213 6.29 -5.95 -6.92
C GLY A 213 7.35 -6.20 -5.86
N ARG A 214 6.92 -6.77 -4.73
CA ARG A 214 7.79 -7.12 -3.60
C ARG A 214 7.26 -8.34 -2.86
N PRO A 215 8.08 -9.05 -2.07
CA PRO A 215 7.62 -10.04 -1.12
C PRO A 215 6.64 -9.42 -0.12
N HIS A 216 5.71 -10.22 0.37
CA HIS A 216 4.74 -9.83 1.37
C HIS A 216 4.72 -10.89 2.50
N GLU A 217 4.60 -10.40 3.73
CA GLU A 217 4.43 -11.27 4.89
C GLU A 217 2.94 -11.41 5.20
N GLY A 218 2.40 -12.62 5.14
CA GLY A 218 0.99 -12.90 5.40
C GLY A 218 0.46 -14.05 4.58
N GLU A 219 -0.84 -14.04 4.28
CA GLU A 219 -1.53 -15.09 3.51
C GLU A 219 -1.03 -15.17 2.06
N PHE A 220 -0.61 -14.05 1.47
CA PHE A 220 -0.11 -13.97 0.10
C PHE A 220 1.40 -13.74 0.09
N GLU A 221 2.09 -14.35 -0.84
CA GLU A 221 3.57 -14.35 -0.90
C GLU A 221 4.17 -13.05 -1.43
N GLY A 222 3.39 -12.31 -2.23
CA GLY A 222 3.81 -11.04 -2.83
C GLY A 222 2.83 -9.91 -2.64
N GLU A 223 3.30 -8.68 -2.85
CA GLU A 223 2.49 -7.46 -2.95
C GLU A 223 2.80 -6.74 -4.25
N LEU A 224 1.77 -6.48 -5.06
CA LEU A 224 1.86 -5.48 -6.12
C LEU A 224 1.63 -4.09 -5.51
N SER A 225 2.72 -3.48 -5.06
CA SER A 225 2.69 -2.23 -4.29
C SER A 225 2.29 -1.02 -5.12
N LYS A 226 2.65 -1.02 -6.42
CA LYS A 226 2.31 0.05 -7.37
C LYS A 226 2.03 -0.53 -8.74
N ILE A 227 1.01 0.03 -9.40
CA ILE A 227 0.75 -0.13 -10.83
C ILE A 227 0.17 1.17 -11.36
N TYR A 228 0.88 1.81 -12.27
CA TYR A 228 0.44 3.05 -12.91
C TYR A 228 0.75 3.03 -14.40
N LEU A 229 -0.17 3.61 -15.17
CA LEU A 229 -0.04 3.81 -16.60
C LEU A 229 -0.56 5.21 -16.92
N ARG A 230 0.08 5.95 -17.82
CA ARG A 230 -0.41 7.24 -18.28
C ARG A 230 -1.78 7.08 -18.96
N TRP A 231 -2.70 8.02 -18.75
CA TRP A 231 -4.09 7.92 -19.21
C TRP A 231 -4.21 7.83 -20.72
N GLU A 232 -3.31 8.47 -21.45
CA GLU A 232 -3.23 8.40 -22.90
C GLU A 232 -2.93 7.01 -23.48
N TYR A 233 -2.59 6.06 -22.62
CA TYR A 233 -2.33 4.66 -22.94
C TYR A 233 -3.36 3.68 -22.35
N HIS A 234 -4.42 4.20 -21.71
CA HIS A 234 -5.49 3.36 -21.18
C HIS A 234 -6.40 2.86 -22.31
N GLY A 235 -7.03 1.69 -22.09
CA GLY A 235 -7.93 1.06 -23.06
C GLY A 235 -7.24 0.38 -24.24
N LEU A 236 -5.91 0.34 -24.26
CA LEU A 236 -5.07 -0.22 -25.34
C LEU A 236 -4.52 -1.62 -25.04
N GLY A 237 -5.03 -2.30 -24.01
CA GLY A 237 -4.55 -3.62 -23.61
C GLY A 237 -3.26 -3.62 -22.77
N LEU A 238 -2.56 -2.47 -22.66
CA LEU A 238 -1.27 -2.40 -21.93
C LEU A 238 -1.39 -2.76 -20.46
N GLY A 239 -2.47 -2.39 -19.79
CA GLY A 239 -2.69 -2.77 -18.39
C GLY A 239 -2.71 -4.30 -18.20
N ARG A 240 -3.36 -5.05 -19.11
CA ARG A 240 -3.33 -6.53 -19.09
C ARG A 240 -1.90 -7.05 -19.28
N ARG A 241 -1.16 -6.51 -20.25
CA ARG A 241 0.26 -6.88 -20.47
C ARG A 241 1.11 -6.58 -19.25
N MET A 242 0.89 -5.43 -18.57
CA MET A 242 1.57 -5.10 -17.29
C MET A 242 1.30 -6.14 -16.22
N MET A 243 0.04 -6.55 -16.03
CA MET A 243 -0.31 -7.59 -15.05
C MET A 243 0.34 -8.93 -15.39
N ALA A 244 0.35 -9.34 -16.67
CA ALA A 244 1.00 -10.56 -17.12
C ALA A 244 2.52 -10.54 -16.88
N GLU A 245 3.18 -9.43 -17.22
CA GLU A 245 4.61 -9.24 -16.98
C GLU A 245 4.98 -9.20 -15.49
N THR A 246 4.10 -8.59 -14.68
CA THR A 246 4.22 -8.61 -13.21
C THR A 246 4.13 -10.04 -12.67
N ALA A 247 3.15 -10.81 -13.16
CA ALA A 247 2.99 -12.21 -12.78
C ALA A 247 4.21 -13.08 -13.14
N ARG A 248 4.80 -12.89 -14.33
CA ARG A 248 6.04 -13.58 -14.71
C ARG A 248 7.19 -13.26 -13.75
N ARG A 249 7.37 -11.97 -13.42
CA ARG A 249 8.42 -11.55 -12.48
C ARG A 249 8.23 -12.06 -11.07
N PHE A 250 6.98 -12.25 -10.64
CA PHE A 250 6.69 -12.91 -9.36
C PHE A 250 7.09 -14.39 -9.43
N LEU A 251 6.71 -15.11 -10.50
CA LEU A 251 7.10 -16.51 -10.69
C LEU A 251 8.61 -16.70 -10.76
N ASP A 252 9.34 -15.82 -11.47
CA ASP A 252 10.80 -15.85 -11.55
C ASP A 252 11.49 -15.69 -10.18
N ARG A 253 10.73 -15.28 -9.16
CA ARG A 253 11.15 -15.05 -7.76
C ARG A 253 10.52 -16.02 -6.77
N ASP A 254 9.91 -17.10 -7.30
CA ASP A 254 9.21 -18.11 -6.50
C ASP A 254 8.11 -17.49 -5.63
N ILE A 255 7.30 -16.63 -6.23
CA ILE A 255 6.12 -15.99 -5.65
C ILE A 255 4.92 -16.38 -6.51
N HIS A 256 3.98 -17.14 -5.94
CA HIS A 256 2.86 -17.75 -6.66
C HIS A 256 1.53 -17.06 -6.43
N SER A 257 1.45 -16.20 -5.41
CA SER A 257 0.26 -15.41 -5.06
C SER A 257 0.64 -14.00 -4.69
N PHE A 258 -0.25 -13.03 -4.93
CA PHE A 258 -0.01 -11.67 -4.49
C PHE A 258 -1.29 -10.92 -4.14
N ILE A 259 -1.13 -9.88 -3.35
CA ILE A 259 -2.15 -8.91 -2.94
C ILE A 259 -1.80 -7.53 -3.47
N LEU A 260 -2.83 -6.69 -3.70
CA LEU A 260 -2.66 -5.25 -3.88
C LEU A 260 -3.70 -4.48 -3.06
N PHE A 261 -3.36 -3.25 -2.73
CA PHE A 261 -4.24 -2.33 -2.03
C PHE A 261 -4.47 -1.08 -2.87
N ALA A 262 -5.71 -0.86 -3.26
CA ALA A 262 -6.14 0.33 -3.98
C ALA A 262 -7.08 1.16 -3.10
N GLU A 263 -7.03 2.48 -3.25
CA GLU A 263 -8.03 3.34 -2.61
C GLU A 263 -9.44 3.00 -3.13
N ILE A 264 -10.42 2.97 -2.23
CA ILE A 264 -11.81 2.66 -2.59
C ILE A 264 -12.40 3.66 -3.62
N THR A 265 -11.85 4.86 -3.68
CA THR A 265 -12.20 5.91 -4.65
C THR A 265 -11.44 5.79 -5.97
N ASN A 266 -10.53 4.82 -6.10
CA ASN A 266 -9.75 4.64 -7.32
C ASN A 266 -10.68 4.28 -8.49
N PRO A 267 -10.70 5.08 -9.57
CA PRO A 267 -11.59 4.86 -10.71
C PRO A 267 -11.26 3.60 -11.51
N THR A 268 -10.10 2.98 -11.28
CA THR A 268 -9.66 1.79 -12.01
C THR A 268 -9.97 0.47 -11.28
N LEU A 269 -10.73 0.46 -10.18
CA LEU A 269 -11.06 -0.78 -9.45
C LEU A 269 -11.66 -1.86 -10.36
N GLY A 270 -12.57 -1.49 -11.29
CA GLY A 270 -13.13 -2.41 -12.27
C GLY A 270 -12.11 -3.03 -13.23
N PHE A 271 -10.91 -2.50 -13.33
CA PHE A 271 -9.82 -3.14 -14.05
C PHE A 271 -9.35 -4.39 -13.32
N TYR A 272 -9.17 -4.33 -12.00
CA TYR A 272 -8.73 -5.47 -11.20
C TYR A 272 -9.79 -6.60 -11.18
N ASP A 273 -11.09 -6.23 -11.14
CA ASP A 273 -12.19 -7.21 -11.27
C ASP A 273 -12.07 -7.96 -12.61
N ARG A 274 -11.86 -7.24 -13.75
CA ARG A 274 -11.69 -7.86 -15.07
C ARG A 274 -10.40 -8.66 -15.21
N MET A 275 -9.40 -8.41 -14.37
CA MET A 275 -8.18 -9.22 -14.30
C MET A 275 -8.33 -10.44 -13.39
N GLY A 276 -9.54 -10.73 -12.90
CA GLY A 276 -9.81 -11.88 -12.04
C GLY A 276 -9.33 -11.72 -10.60
N GLY A 277 -9.12 -10.48 -10.16
CA GLY A 277 -8.77 -10.19 -8.77
C GLY A 277 -9.91 -10.52 -7.81
N GLU A 278 -9.62 -11.36 -6.81
CA GLU A 278 -10.52 -11.63 -5.70
C GLU A 278 -10.59 -10.41 -4.79
N ARG A 279 -11.80 -9.90 -4.54
CA ARG A 279 -11.99 -8.82 -3.56
C ARG A 279 -11.91 -9.38 -2.15
N LEU A 280 -10.95 -8.91 -1.38
CA LEU A 280 -10.85 -9.26 0.02
C LEU A 280 -11.72 -8.33 0.86
N LEU A 281 -12.51 -8.95 1.73
CA LEU A 281 -13.39 -8.23 2.64
C LEU A 281 -12.71 -8.12 4.01
N ASP A 282 -12.97 -7.02 4.71
CA ASP A 282 -12.56 -6.87 6.09
C ASP A 282 -13.41 -7.76 7.02
N ASP A 283 -13.08 -7.76 8.30
CA ASP A 283 -13.75 -8.52 9.36
C ASP A 283 -15.24 -8.14 9.56
N ARG A 284 -15.72 -7.09 8.89
CA ARG A 284 -17.12 -6.64 8.86
C ARG A 284 -17.80 -6.94 7.52
N GLY A 285 -17.13 -7.70 6.65
CA GLY A 285 -17.64 -8.04 5.33
C GLY A 285 -17.62 -6.86 4.35
N GLN A 286 -16.82 -5.83 4.59
CA GLN A 286 -16.73 -4.67 3.70
C GLN A 286 -15.48 -4.73 2.83
N PHE A 287 -15.66 -4.35 1.56
CA PHE A 287 -14.54 -4.20 0.64
C PHE A 287 -13.82 -2.87 0.90
N GLY A 288 -12.56 -2.96 1.32
CA GLY A 288 -11.68 -1.83 1.60
C GLY A 288 -10.71 -1.45 0.48
N GLY A 289 -10.79 -2.10 -0.68
CA GLY A 289 -9.88 -1.87 -1.81
C GLY A 289 -8.76 -2.90 -1.96
N ALA A 290 -8.77 -3.97 -1.15
CA ALA A 290 -7.80 -5.04 -1.27
C ALA A 290 -8.22 -6.08 -2.31
N TYR A 291 -7.31 -6.42 -3.24
CA TYR A 291 -7.48 -7.46 -4.23
C TYR A 291 -6.37 -8.49 -4.12
N ALA A 292 -6.68 -9.76 -4.38
CA ALA A 292 -5.72 -10.83 -4.37
C ALA A 292 -5.80 -11.73 -5.61
N TRP A 293 -4.67 -12.32 -5.95
CA TRP A 293 -4.55 -13.41 -6.92
C TRP A 293 -3.88 -14.58 -6.22
N ARG A 294 -4.64 -15.66 -5.99
CA ARG A 294 -4.12 -16.88 -5.34
C ARG A 294 -3.20 -17.69 -6.23
N ASP A 295 -3.31 -17.50 -7.54
CA ASP A 295 -2.42 -18.09 -8.54
C ASP A 295 -2.10 -17.05 -9.61
N VAL A 296 -0.87 -16.55 -9.60
CA VAL A 296 -0.40 -15.54 -10.56
C VAL A 296 -0.44 -16.02 -12.01
N ARG A 297 -0.41 -17.33 -12.25
CA ARG A 297 -0.45 -17.93 -13.61
C ARG A 297 -1.75 -17.62 -14.35
N THR A 298 -2.82 -17.30 -13.64
CA THR A 298 -4.10 -16.88 -14.21
C THR A 298 -3.99 -15.59 -15.03
N LEU A 299 -2.99 -14.76 -14.75
CA LEU A 299 -2.73 -13.49 -15.44
C LEU A 299 -1.89 -13.64 -16.74
N ILE A 300 -1.26 -14.79 -16.95
CA ILE A 300 -0.34 -15.03 -18.07
C ILE A 300 -1.06 -15.66 -19.28
N ARG A 301 -2.29 -16.06 -19.10
CA ARG A 301 -3.14 -16.72 -20.13
C ARG A 301 -3.59 -15.76 -21.21
#